data_a6cc13a75cc9846f4b1b14024bdb8101
#
_entry.id   a6cc13a75cc9846f4b1b14024bdb8101
#
_cell.length_a   1.000
_cell.length_b   1.000
_cell.length_c   1.000
_cell.angle_alpha   90.00
_cell.angle_beta   90.00
_cell.angle_gamma   90.00
#
_symmetry.space_group_name_H-M   'P 1'
#
loop_
_entity.id
_entity.type
_entity.pdbx_description
1 polymer ?
#
loop_
_entity_poly.entity_id
_entity_poly.type
_entity_poly.pdbx_seq_one_letter_code
_entity_poly.pdbx_strand_id
1 'polypeptide(L)'
;MKKILCALLCVLLLCGCGAPAAEMEPTTTAPTEAPLEMETLSDGKTLKVLAIGNSFSNNTTKYLYDIAKAEGVENIVLGRLYIGGCSLERHMRCATNNLMDYAYYKNTAGTWDKMENVNLLYGLQDEEWDIITMQQSSGNSGLPDSYTPYLDQLIEYVNANKTNPNAKLVWHMTWAYQGDSTHKDFAKYANSQDVMYQCIMDTNKQVIVDNPAFSAIIPAGTAVQNARTSYLGDTLTSDGYHLNTLGEFIGGYVWYATFTGKTLEELQLKKIPGGISLSEDNQALILEAINNALINPFEVTESSYK
;
A
#
# COMPACT_ATOMS: atom_id res chain seq x y z
N MET A 1 47.78 44.48 -26.98
CA MET A 1 48.59 45.59 -26.39
C MET A 1 47.82 46.08 -25.13
N LYS A 2 48.60 46.29 -24.12
CA LYS A 2 48.36 46.90 -22.79
C LYS A 2 47.79 46.00 -21.72
N LYS A 3 48.69 45.43 -20.97
CA LYS A 3 48.65 45.01 -19.57
C LYS A 3 48.48 46.24 -18.68
N ILE A 4 47.70 46.18 -17.62
CA ILE A 4 47.92 46.99 -16.43
C ILE A 4 47.72 46.11 -15.20
N LEU A 5 48.75 46.04 -14.44
CA LEU A 5 49.01 45.39 -13.15
C LEU A 5 48.88 46.47 -12.07
N CYS A 6 48.24 46.23 -10.94
CA CYS A 6 48.37 46.95 -9.66
C CYS A 6 47.96 46.03 -8.56
N ALA A 7 48.78 45.47 -7.87
CA ALA A 7 49.63 45.72 -6.70
C ALA A 7 48.86 45.87 -5.38
N LEU A 8 49.21 44.93 -4.53
CA LEU A 8 49.03 44.71 -3.08
C LEU A 8 48.98 45.99 -2.22
N LEU A 9 48.12 45.93 -1.20
CA LEU A 9 48.45 46.49 0.10
C LEU A 9 47.84 45.65 1.23
N CYS A 10 48.73 44.99 1.98
CA CYS A 10 48.38 44.34 3.28
C CYS A 10 48.33 45.42 4.36
N VAL A 11 47.27 45.41 5.18
CA VAL A 11 47.31 46.05 6.51
C VAL A 11 46.80 45.04 7.52
N LEU A 12 47.74 44.57 8.34
CA LEU A 12 47.45 43.81 9.58
C LEU A 12 47.08 44.82 10.66
N LEU A 13 45.90 44.66 11.25
CA LEU A 13 45.58 45.22 12.55
C LEU A 13 45.02 44.12 13.43
N LEU A 14 45.82 43.67 14.38
CA LEU A 14 45.45 42.87 15.53
C LEU A 14 44.72 43.77 16.54
N CYS A 15 43.45 43.49 16.84
CA CYS A 15 42.86 43.90 18.10
C CYS A 15 41.98 42.75 18.57
N GLY A 16 42.39 42.07 19.63
CA GLY A 16 41.56 41.08 20.35
C GLY A 16 40.51 41.82 21.19
N CYS A 17 39.28 41.28 21.13
CA CYS A 17 38.31 41.40 22.22
C CYS A 17 37.46 40.13 22.19
N GLY A 18 37.49 39.40 23.31
CA GLY A 18 36.68 38.23 23.52
C GLY A 18 35.18 38.58 23.51
N ALA A 19 34.43 37.87 22.73
CA ALA A 19 32.98 37.82 22.82
C ALA A 19 32.57 36.54 23.56
N PRO A 20 31.54 36.57 24.42
CA PRO A 20 31.09 35.40 25.14
C PRO A 20 30.46 34.38 24.18
N ALA A 21 30.65 33.08 24.50
CA ALA A 21 30.02 31.99 23.81
C ALA A 21 28.49 32.16 23.85
N ALA A 22 27.87 32.21 22.67
CA ALA A 22 26.43 32.12 22.56
C ALA A 22 26.01 30.69 22.93
N GLU A 23 25.24 30.55 23.99
CA GLU A 23 24.48 29.33 24.28
C GLU A 23 23.58 29.02 23.05
N MET A 24 23.79 27.84 22.45
CA MET A 24 22.85 27.32 21.48
C MET A 24 21.55 26.96 22.22
N GLU A 25 20.49 27.69 21.93
CA GLU A 25 19.15 27.29 22.33
C GLU A 25 18.82 25.90 21.77
N PRO A 26 18.13 25.03 22.51
CA PRO A 26 17.75 23.72 22.03
C PRO A 26 16.83 23.86 20.82
N THR A 27 17.22 23.22 19.72
CA THR A 27 16.43 23.07 18.51
C THR A 27 15.03 22.56 18.87
N THR A 28 14.03 23.38 18.60
CA THR A 28 12.62 23.01 18.72
C THR A 28 12.39 21.78 17.84
N THR A 29 12.06 20.65 18.46
CA THR A 29 11.58 19.47 17.73
C THR A 29 10.35 19.88 16.93
N ALA A 30 10.36 19.57 15.62
CA ALA A 30 9.21 19.75 14.75
C ALA A 30 7.96 19.10 15.42
N PRO A 31 6.78 19.70 15.27
CA PRO A 31 5.56 19.09 15.81
C PRO A 31 5.41 17.69 15.21
N THR A 32 5.32 16.69 16.06
CA THR A 32 4.87 15.35 15.66
C THR A 32 3.45 15.53 15.14
N GLU A 33 3.23 15.33 13.86
CA GLU A 33 1.88 15.31 13.30
C GLU A 33 1.05 14.30 14.09
N ALA A 34 -0.15 14.71 14.47
CA ALA A 34 -1.07 13.82 15.19
C ALA A 34 -1.35 12.60 14.28
N PRO A 35 -1.46 11.39 14.85
CA PRO A 35 -1.80 10.21 14.07
C PRO A 35 -3.07 10.47 13.24
N LEU A 36 -3.04 10.14 11.95
CA LEU A 36 -4.22 10.20 11.10
C LEU A 36 -5.32 9.36 11.76
N GLU A 37 -6.44 9.99 12.12
CA GLU A 37 -7.62 9.24 12.58
C GLU A 37 -8.08 8.36 11.42
N MET A 38 -7.97 7.04 11.56
CA MET A 38 -8.45 6.09 10.55
C MET A 38 -9.97 6.11 10.52
N GLU A 39 -10.55 6.42 9.36
CA GLU A 39 -12.00 6.31 9.17
C GLU A 39 -12.41 4.83 9.26
N THR A 40 -13.42 4.52 10.07
CA THR A 40 -14.03 3.20 10.10
C THR A 40 -14.89 3.03 8.86
N LEU A 41 -14.47 2.14 7.94
CA LEU A 41 -15.16 1.90 6.67
C LEU A 41 -16.18 0.75 6.76
N SER A 42 -16.08 -0.09 7.79
CA SER A 42 -16.97 -1.22 8.06
C SER A 42 -17.37 -1.24 9.54
N ASP A 43 -18.62 -1.58 9.82
CA ASP A 43 -19.14 -1.74 11.17
C ASP A 43 -18.55 -2.94 11.93
N GLY A 44 -17.67 -3.70 11.29
CA GLY A 44 -17.06 -4.92 11.81
C GLY A 44 -18.00 -6.15 11.81
N LYS A 45 -19.23 -6.00 11.32
CA LYS A 45 -20.20 -7.11 11.16
C LYS A 45 -20.40 -7.52 9.73
N THR A 46 -20.34 -6.56 8.82
CA THR A 46 -20.48 -6.77 7.37
C THR A 46 -19.25 -6.28 6.66
N LEU A 47 -18.75 -7.07 5.71
CA LEU A 47 -17.59 -6.71 4.88
C LEU A 47 -17.85 -7.15 3.44
N LYS A 48 -18.29 -6.21 2.61
CA LYS A 48 -18.51 -6.41 1.18
C LYS A 48 -17.48 -5.60 0.39
N VAL A 49 -16.48 -6.29 -0.14
CA VAL A 49 -15.31 -5.66 -0.77
C VAL A 49 -15.13 -6.15 -2.20
N LEU A 50 -15.01 -5.22 -3.14
CA LEU A 50 -14.56 -5.49 -4.51
C LEU A 50 -13.13 -4.98 -4.70
N ALA A 51 -12.22 -5.85 -5.13
CA ALA A 51 -10.88 -5.48 -5.54
C ALA A 51 -10.79 -5.36 -7.07
N ILE A 52 -10.55 -4.16 -7.60
CA ILE A 52 -10.21 -3.93 -9.00
C ILE A 52 -8.68 -3.90 -9.09
N GLY A 53 -8.07 -4.98 -9.65
CA GLY A 53 -6.63 -5.08 -9.60
C GLY A 53 -6.02 -6.21 -10.42
N ASN A 54 -4.95 -6.75 -9.89
CA ASN A 54 -4.13 -7.77 -10.51
C ASN A 54 -3.66 -8.81 -9.47
N SER A 55 -2.53 -9.50 -9.72
CA SER A 55 -2.00 -10.51 -8.80
C SER A 55 -1.67 -9.97 -7.40
N PHE A 56 -1.39 -8.67 -7.26
CA PHE A 56 -1.08 -8.07 -5.97
C PHE A 56 -2.34 -7.99 -5.08
N SER A 57 -3.50 -7.61 -5.62
CA SER A 57 -4.74 -7.73 -4.86
C SER A 57 -5.13 -9.18 -4.57
N ASN A 58 -4.80 -10.12 -5.48
CA ASN A 58 -5.01 -11.55 -5.20
C ASN A 58 -4.18 -12.03 -4.01
N ASN A 59 -2.91 -11.59 -3.90
CA ASN A 59 -2.07 -11.91 -2.74
C ASN A 59 -2.71 -11.42 -1.44
N THR A 60 -3.05 -10.14 -1.36
CA THR A 60 -3.54 -9.53 -0.11
C THR A 60 -4.96 -9.94 0.27
N THR A 61 -5.79 -10.36 -0.69
CA THR A 61 -7.15 -10.82 -0.39
C THR A 61 -7.26 -12.34 -0.23
N LYS A 62 -6.15 -13.08 -0.38
CA LYS A 62 -6.17 -14.55 -0.34
C LYS A 62 -6.76 -15.10 0.95
N TYR A 63 -6.34 -14.58 2.08
CA TYR A 63 -6.78 -14.99 3.42
C TYR A 63 -7.77 -14.02 4.07
N LEU A 64 -8.19 -12.96 3.35
CA LEU A 64 -9.04 -11.91 3.92
C LEU A 64 -10.38 -12.45 4.46
N TYR A 65 -10.98 -13.46 3.79
CA TYR A 65 -12.20 -14.11 4.28
C TYR A 65 -11.97 -14.80 5.63
N ASP A 66 -10.91 -15.60 5.74
CA ASP A 66 -10.58 -16.35 6.95
C ASP A 66 -10.22 -15.41 8.10
N ILE A 67 -9.46 -14.36 7.81
CA ILE A 67 -9.12 -13.29 8.76
C ILE A 67 -10.38 -12.61 9.26
N ALA A 68 -11.19 -12.07 8.38
CA ALA A 68 -12.43 -11.38 8.76
C ALA A 68 -13.37 -12.29 9.58
N LYS A 69 -13.47 -13.56 9.20
CA LYS A 69 -14.25 -14.55 9.93
C LYS A 69 -13.72 -14.82 11.34
N ALA A 70 -12.41 -14.97 11.49
CA ALA A 70 -11.75 -15.15 12.78
C ALA A 70 -11.90 -13.93 13.70
N GLU A 71 -11.86 -12.74 13.11
CA GLU A 71 -12.03 -11.45 13.77
C GLU A 71 -13.50 -11.10 14.09
N GLY A 72 -14.44 -12.01 13.77
CA GLY A 72 -15.84 -11.92 14.18
C GLY A 72 -16.77 -11.24 13.18
N VAL A 73 -16.35 -11.02 11.94
CA VAL A 73 -17.23 -10.50 10.89
C VAL A 73 -18.26 -11.59 10.51
N GLU A 74 -19.52 -11.22 10.49
CA GLU A 74 -20.64 -12.15 10.28
C GLU A 74 -20.95 -12.35 8.79
N ASN A 75 -21.03 -11.23 8.05
CA ASN A 75 -21.39 -11.19 6.64
C ASN A 75 -20.18 -10.78 5.79
N ILE A 76 -19.63 -11.72 5.04
CA ILE A 76 -18.43 -11.49 4.24
C ILE A 76 -18.73 -11.80 2.78
N VAL A 77 -18.56 -10.81 1.92
CA VAL A 77 -18.62 -10.95 0.45
C VAL A 77 -17.39 -10.30 -0.15
N LEU A 78 -16.53 -11.09 -0.75
CA LEU A 78 -15.34 -10.59 -1.40
C LEU A 78 -15.42 -10.81 -2.91
N GLY A 79 -15.13 -9.79 -3.70
CA GLY A 79 -15.02 -9.83 -5.14
C GLY A 79 -13.63 -9.43 -5.61
N ARG A 80 -13.16 -10.02 -6.70
CA ARG A 80 -11.94 -9.60 -7.41
C ARG A 80 -12.20 -9.51 -8.90
N LEU A 81 -11.94 -8.35 -9.48
CA LEU A 81 -11.82 -8.17 -10.93
C LEU A 81 -10.34 -8.21 -11.28
N TYR A 82 -9.90 -9.32 -11.84
CA TYR A 82 -8.49 -9.67 -12.04
C TYR A 82 -8.09 -9.69 -13.52
N ILE A 83 -7.02 -8.98 -13.82
CA ILE A 83 -6.21 -9.17 -15.03
C ILE A 83 -4.75 -9.18 -14.61
N GLY A 84 -3.95 -10.18 -15.03
CA GLY A 84 -2.52 -10.26 -14.69
C GLY A 84 -1.75 -9.01 -15.09
N GLY A 85 -1.03 -8.38 -14.13
CA GLY A 85 -0.24 -7.18 -14.35
C GLY A 85 -1.02 -5.96 -14.83
N CYS A 86 -2.34 -5.89 -14.59
CA CYS A 86 -3.20 -4.81 -15.08
C CYS A 86 -2.78 -3.46 -14.51
N SER A 87 -2.54 -2.49 -15.38
CA SER A 87 -2.32 -1.08 -15.05
C SER A 87 -3.63 -0.30 -15.10
N LEU A 88 -3.64 0.90 -14.51
CA LEU A 88 -4.76 1.84 -14.61
C LEU A 88 -5.16 2.11 -16.06
N GLU A 89 -4.17 2.31 -16.95
CA GLU A 89 -4.40 2.45 -18.39
C GLU A 89 -5.15 1.25 -18.97
N ARG A 90 -4.75 0.02 -18.61
CA ARG A 90 -5.40 -1.19 -19.10
C ARG A 90 -6.80 -1.35 -18.54
N HIS A 91 -7.03 -1.03 -17.26
CA HIS A 91 -8.38 -1.00 -16.68
C HIS A 91 -9.28 -0.04 -17.47
N MET A 92 -8.81 1.18 -17.77
CA MET A 92 -9.58 2.14 -18.54
C MET A 92 -9.82 1.72 -19.97
N ARG A 93 -8.83 1.11 -20.65
CA ARG A 93 -9.04 0.53 -21.98
C ARG A 93 -10.13 -0.54 -21.96
N CYS A 94 -10.14 -1.41 -20.95
CA CYS A 94 -11.17 -2.43 -20.81
C CYS A 94 -12.54 -1.82 -20.53
N ALA A 95 -12.63 -0.81 -19.67
CA ALA A 95 -13.86 -0.09 -19.36
C ALA A 95 -14.45 0.61 -20.59
N THR A 96 -13.64 1.40 -21.28
CA THR A 96 -14.06 2.20 -22.47
C THR A 96 -14.54 1.33 -23.61
N ASN A 97 -13.90 0.18 -23.84
CA ASN A 97 -14.24 -0.72 -24.94
C ASN A 97 -15.11 -1.91 -24.51
N ASN A 98 -15.58 -1.92 -23.28
CA ASN A 98 -16.41 -2.98 -22.68
C ASN A 98 -15.80 -4.39 -22.89
N LEU A 99 -14.46 -4.51 -22.70
CA LEU A 99 -13.73 -5.75 -22.96
C LEU A 99 -14.01 -6.79 -21.88
N MET A 100 -14.18 -8.05 -22.31
CA MET A 100 -14.42 -9.22 -21.47
C MET A 100 -13.08 -9.86 -21.04
N ASP A 101 -12.13 -9.04 -20.59
CA ASP A 101 -10.73 -9.45 -20.34
C ASP A 101 -10.51 -9.91 -18.89
N TYR A 102 -11.49 -9.70 -18.00
CA TYR A 102 -11.33 -10.03 -16.58
C TYR A 102 -11.68 -11.48 -16.27
N ALA A 103 -10.90 -12.07 -15.36
CA ALA A 103 -11.40 -13.13 -14.50
C ALA A 103 -12.04 -12.49 -13.26
N TYR A 104 -13.27 -12.86 -12.96
CA TYR A 104 -13.97 -12.43 -11.76
C TYR A 104 -13.98 -13.56 -10.74
N TYR A 105 -13.59 -13.26 -9.52
CA TYR A 105 -13.64 -14.19 -8.41
C TYR A 105 -14.59 -13.67 -7.36
N LYS A 106 -15.42 -14.55 -6.78
CA LYS A 106 -16.30 -14.23 -5.65
C LYS A 106 -16.10 -15.21 -4.52
N ASN A 107 -16.10 -14.73 -3.28
CA ASN A 107 -15.99 -15.56 -2.08
C ASN A 107 -17.03 -15.11 -1.06
N THR A 108 -17.95 -16.01 -0.72
CA THR A 108 -19.01 -15.79 0.27
C THR A 108 -19.02 -16.88 1.35
N ALA A 109 -18.18 -17.92 1.19
CA ALA A 109 -18.20 -19.11 2.04
C ALA A 109 -16.80 -19.67 2.35
N GLY A 110 -15.73 -18.86 2.19
CA GLY A 110 -14.35 -19.27 2.42
C GLY A 110 -13.67 -19.89 1.20
N THR A 111 -14.37 -20.03 0.09
CA THR A 111 -13.82 -20.51 -1.19
C THR A 111 -14.05 -19.51 -2.30
N TRP A 112 -13.13 -19.47 -3.26
CA TRP A 112 -13.20 -18.55 -4.38
C TRP A 112 -13.81 -19.25 -5.60
N ASP A 113 -15.01 -18.83 -5.98
CA ASP A 113 -15.62 -19.19 -7.26
C ASP A 113 -15.06 -18.30 -8.36
N LYS A 114 -14.78 -18.85 -9.52
CA LYS A 114 -14.16 -18.13 -10.65
C LYS A 114 -15.08 -18.12 -11.86
N MET A 115 -15.23 -16.95 -12.46
CA MET A 115 -15.84 -16.72 -13.77
C MET A 115 -14.85 -16.03 -14.69
N GLU A 116 -14.67 -16.56 -15.89
CA GLU A 116 -13.81 -15.97 -16.91
C GLU A 116 -14.60 -15.10 -17.88
N ASN A 117 -13.87 -14.24 -18.61
CA ASN A 117 -14.42 -13.43 -19.67
C ASN A 117 -15.59 -12.55 -19.22
N VAL A 118 -15.37 -11.77 -18.16
CA VAL A 118 -16.29 -10.73 -17.72
C VAL A 118 -15.69 -9.35 -17.97
N ASN A 119 -16.54 -8.33 -18.05
CA ASN A 119 -16.12 -6.94 -18.14
C ASN A 119 -16.05 -6.30 -16.75
N LEU A 120 -15.51 -5.07 -16.66
CA LEU A 120 -15.44 -4.31 -15.42
C LEU A 120 -16.84 -4.04 -14.83
N LEU A 121 -17.81 -3.73 -15.68
CA LEU A 121 -19.19 -3.43 -15.28
C LEU A 121 -19.86 -4.60 -14.55
N TYR A 122 -19.62 -5.82 -15.02
CA TYR A 122 -20.17 -7.04 -14.39
C TYR A 122 -19.81 -7.09 -12.90
N GLY A 123 -18.53 -6.99 -12.56
CA GLY A 123 -18.11 -7.09 -11.15
C GLY A 123 -18.57 -5.91 -10.29
N LEU A 124 -18.68 -4.70 -10.88
CA LEU A 124 -19.21 -3.53 -10.19
C LEU A 124 -20.68 -3.68 -9.82
N GLN A 125 -21.46 -4.39 -10.64
CA GLN A 125 -22.91 -4.54 -10.50
C GLN A 125 -23.36 -5.87 -9.86
N ASP A 126 -22.43 -6.77 -9.61
CA ASP A 126 -22.74 -8.11 -9.06
C ASP A 126 -23.19 -8.06 -7.59
N GLU A 127 -22.82 -7.03 -6.86
CA GLU A 127 -23.18 -6.87 -5.45
C GLU A 127 -23.34 -5.38 -5.10
N GLU A 128 -24.02 -5.08 -4.01
CA GLU A 128 -23.96 -3.76 -3.36
C GLU A 128 -22.68 -3.69 -2.51
N TRP A 129 -21.57 -3.38 -3.15
CA TRP A 129 -20.28 -3.28 -2.49
C TRP A 129 -20.22 -2.11 -1.51
N ASP A 130 -19.69 -2.34 -0.31
CA ASP A 130 -19.46 -1.27 0.66
C ASP A 130 -18.10 -0.59 0.43
N ILE A 131 -17.12 -1.38 -0.03
CA ILE A 131 -15.75 -0.94 -0.29
C ILE A 131 -15.32 -1.42 -1.68
N ILE A 132 -14.78 -0.50 -2.47
CA ILE A 132 -14.18 -0.82 -3.77
C ILE A 132 -12.73 -0.36 -3.74
N THR A 133 -11.78 -1.31 -3.91
CA THR A 133 -10.36 -0.97 -3.92
C THR A 133 -9.83 -0.86 -5.33
N MET A 134 -8.85 0.03 -5.52
CA MET A 134 -8.09 0.21 -6.75
C MET A 134 -6.60 0.21 -6.43
N GLN A 135 -5.77 -0.12 -7.42
CA GLN A 135 -4.32 -0.11 -7.34
C GLN A 135 -3.69 0.14 -8.70
N GLN A 136 -2.44 0.55 -8.72
CA GLN A 136 -1.63 0.53 -9.94
C GLN A 136 -0.96 -0.85 -10.14
N SER A 137 -0.51 -1.18 -11.34
CA SER A 137 0.37 -2.33 -11.55
C SER A 137 1.69 -2.13 -10.79
N SER A 138 2.24 -3.22 -10.25
CA SER A 138 3.42 -3.15 -9.39
C SER A 138 4.62 -2.44 -10.04
N GLY A 139 4.88 -2.73 -11.32
CA GLY A 139 5.99 -2.10 -12.05
C GLY A 139 5.78 -0.60 -12.36
N ASN A 140 4.57 -0.06 -12.17
CA ASN A 140 4.26 1.36 -12.38
C ASN A 140 3.86 2.07 -11.09
N SER A 141 3.79 1.38 -9.96
CA SER A 141 3.26 1.93 -8.70
C SER A 141 4.06 3.11 -8.14
N GLY A 142 5.35 3.20 -8.44
CA GLY A 142 6.21 4.33 -8.10
C GLY A 142 6.43 5.33 -9.25
N LEU A 143 5.57 5.35 -10.27
CA LEU A 143 5.69 6.22 -11.45
C LEU A 143 4.46 7.14 -11.55
N PRO A 144 4.49 8.37 -11.03
CA PRO A 144 3.31 9.24 -10.94
C PRO A 144 2.68 9.55 -12.30
N ASP A 145 3.48 9.70 -13.36
CA ASP A 145 2.97 9.96 -14.71
C ASP A 145 2.09 8.83 -15.26
N SER A 146 2.23 7.61 -14.73
CA SER A 146 1.43 6.45 -15.15
C SER A 146 0.00 6.44 -14.59
N TYR A 147 -0.30 7.38 -13.69
CA TYR A 147 -1.63 7.52 -13.08
C TYR A 147 -2.55 8.42 -13.91
N THR A 148 -2.00 9.44 -14.52
CA THR A 148 -2.77 10.43 -15.29
C THR A 148 -2.86 10.04 -16.78
N PRO A 149 -4.04 10.14 -17.42
CA PRO A 149 -5.34 10.54 -16.85
C PRO A 149 -6.16 9.38 -16.28
N TYR A 150 -5.59 8.18 -16.24
CA TYR A 150 -6.32 6.92 -16.09
C TYR A 150 -6.96 6.73 -14.72
N LEU A 151 -6.33 7.26 -13.66
CA LEU A 151 -6.87 7.15 -12.30
C LEU A 151 -8.20 7.90 -12.19
N ASP A 152 -8.24 9.15 -12.59
CA ASP A 152 -9.44 9.97 -12.51
C ASP A 152 -10.56 9.37 -13.37
N GLN A 153 -10.25 8.93 -14.57
CA GLN A 153 -11.19 8.25 -15.45
C GLN A 153 -11.75 6.97 -14.84
N LEU A 154 -10.92 6.18 -14.14
CA LEU A 154 -11.37 4.95 -13.48
C LEU A 154 -12.26 5.27 -12.27
N ILE A 155 -11.92 6.30 -11.49
CA ILE A 155 -12.74 6.79 -10.39
C ILE A 155 -14.12 7.23 -10.90
N GLU A 156 -14.17 8.02 -11.97
CA GLU A 156 -15.42 8.45 -12.60
C GLU A 156 -16.24 7.24 -13.09
N TYR A 157 -15.59 6.31 -13.78
CA TYR A 157 -16.27 5.11 -14.29
C TYR A 157 -16.87 4.28 -13.15
N VAL A 158 -16.11 4.03 -12.08
CA VAL A 158 -16.58 3.26 -10.91
C VAL A 158 -17.73 3.98 -10.22
N ASN A 159 -17.62 5.27 -9.98
CA ASN A 159 -18.68 6.06 -9.34
C ASN A 159 -19.98 6.10 -10.16
N ALA A 160 -19.87 6.12 -11.49
CA ALA A 160 -21.02 6.10 -12.38
C ALA A 160 -21.73 4.73 -12.47
N ASN A 161 -21.04 3.64 -12.14
CA ASN A 161 -21.53 2.27 -12.38
C ASN A 161 -21.68 1.40 -11.13
N LYS A 162 -21.18 1.82 -9.97
CA LYS A 162 -21.38 1.10 -8.70
C LYS A 162 -22.84 1.11 -8.29
N THR A 163 -23.33 0.01 -7.72
CA THR A 163 -24.75 -0.16 -7.30
C THR A 163 -25.04 0.52 -5.96
N ASN A 164 -24.09 0.52 -5.04
CA ASN A 164 -24.17 1.23 -3.77
C ASN A 164 -23.57 2.65 -3.93
N PRO A 165 -24.38 3.73 -3.90
CA PRO A 165 -23.87 5.10 -4.04
C PRO A 165 -22.93 5.50 -2.88
N ASN A 166 -23.08 4.84 -1.72
CA ASN A 166 -22.27 5.11 -0.53
C ASN A 166 -20.98 4.29 -0.47
N ALA A 167 -20.73 3.41 -1.46
CA ALA A 167 -19.51 2.61 -1.49
C ALA A 167 -18.27 3.49 -1.42
N LYS A 168 -17.39 3.18 -0.48
CA LYS A 168 -16.12 3.87 -0.26
C LYS A 168 -15.07 3.39 -1.24
N LEU A 169 -14.35 4.31 -1.88
CA LEU A 169 -13.18 3.96 -2.67
C LEU A 169 -11.95 3.95 -1.78
N VAL A 170 -11.13 2.93 -1.93
CA VAL A 170 -9.93 2.73 -1.12
C VAL A 170 -8.76 2.42 -2.03
N TRP A 171 -7.62 3.07 -1.79
CA TRP A 171 -6.41 2.83 -2.55
C TRP A 171 -5.55 1.73 -1.92
N HIS A 172 -5.18 0.73 -2.70
CA HIS A 172 -4.24 -0.31 -2.27
C HIS A 172 -2.82 0.08 -2.67
N MET A 173 -2.03 0.53 -1.70
CA MET A 173 -0.62 0.83 -1.87
C MET A 173 0.19 -0.47 -1.86
N THR A 174 0.76 -0.81 -3.02
CA THR A 174 1.50 -2.06 -3.22
C THR A 174 2.92 -1.98 -2.65
N TRP A 175 3.63 -3.11 -2.64
CA TRP A 175 4.98 -3.25 -2.06
C TRP A 175 6.08 -3.22 -3.12
N ALA A 176 7.30 -2.87 -2.68
CA ALA A 176 8.50 -2.98 -3.49
C ALA A 176 8.90 -4.45 -3.71
N TYR A 177 9.52 -4.72 -4.84
CA TYR A 177 10.05 -6.05 -5.15
C TYR A 177 11.17 -6.45 -4.17
N GLN A 178 11.46 -7.73 -4.09
CA GLN A 178 12.60 -8.25 -3.35
C GLN A 178 13.92 -7.74 -3.94
N GLY A 179 14.93 -7.54 -3.12
CA GLY A 179 16.19 -6.91 -3.53
C GLY A 179 16.95 -7.65 -4.64
N ASP A 180 16.72 -8.96 -4.78
CA ASP A 180 17.30 -9.80 -5.84
C ASP A 180 16.29 -10.15 -6.97
N SER A 181 15.17 -9.44 -7.03
CA SER A 181 14.13 -9.68 -8.04
C SER A 181 14.65 -9.54 -9.46
N THR A 182 14.30 -10.51 -10.30
CA THR A 182 14.60 -10.50 -11.74
C THR A 182 13.46 -9.96 -12.59
N HIS A 183 12.42 -9.38 -11.97
CA HIS A 183 11.30 -8.81 -12.71
C HIS A 183 11.77 -7.66 -13.60
N LYS A 184 11.40 -7.68 -14.89
CA LYS A 184 11.88 -6.69 -15.88
C LYS A 184 11.62 -5.23 -15.49
N ASP A 185 10.51 -4.97 -14.79
CA ASP A 185 10.15 -3.62 -14.38
C ASP A 185 10.97 -3.10 -13.19
N PHE A 186 11.74 -3.96 -12.52
CA PHE A 186 12.62 -3.56 -11.43
C PHE A 186 13.72 -2.59 -11.90
N ALA A 187 14.13 -2.72 -13.16
CA ALA A 187 15.07 -1.80 -13.78
C ALA A 187 14.58 -0.33 -13.81
N LYS A 188 13.27 -0.07 -13.77
CA LYS A 188 12.69 1.28 -13.65
C LYS A 188 13.09 1.96 -12.32
N TYR A 189 13.48 1.17 -11.33
CA TYR A 189 13.88 1.58 -9.99
C TYR A 189 15.35 1.25 -9.71
N ALA A 190 16.18 1.27 -10.75
CA ALA A 190 17.62 0.96 -10.68
C ALA A 190 17.92 -0.44 -10.08
N ASN A 191 17.00 -1.39 -10.14
CA ASN A 191 17.04 -2.70 -9.47
C ASN A 191 17.33 -2.58 -7.97
N SER A 192 16.75 -1.58 -7.32
CA SER A 192 16.90 -1.34 -5.88
C SER A 192 15.52 -1.35 -5.20
N GLN A 193 15.41 -2.18 -4.18
CA GLN A 193 14.19 -2.28 -3.34
C GLN A 193 13.89 -0.95 -2.65
N ASP A 194 14.91 -0.31 -2.06
CA ASP A 194 14.75 0.95 -1.35
C ASP A 194 14.31 2.07 -2.29
N VAL A 195 14.91 2.15 -3.48
CA VAL A 195 14.50 3.12 -4.51
C VAL A 195 13.06 2.87 -4.93
N MET A 196 12.69 1.61 -5.17
CA MET A 196 11.31 1.27 -5.56
C MET A 196 10.33 1.62 -4.44
N TYR A 197 10.65 1.28 -3.19
CA TYR A 197 9.81 1.63 -2.03
C TYR A 197 9.64 3.14 -1.93
N GLN A 198 10.73 3.91 -1.95
CA GLN A 198 10.66 5.37 -1.87
C GLN A 198 9.83 5.96 -3.01
N CYS A 199 10.01 5.50 -4.25
CA CYS A 199 9.22 5.95 -5.40
C CYS A 199 7.71 5.65 -5.20
N ILE A 200 7.37 4.49 -4.63
CA ILE A 200 5.97 4.14 -4.32
C ILE A 200 5.42 5.12 -3.27
N MET A 201 6.15 5.39 -2.19
CA MET A 201 5.73 6.30 -1.14
C MET A 201 5.52 7.72 -1.68
N ASP A 202 6.49 8.24 -2.42
CA ASP A 202 6.43 9.59 -3.00
C ASP A 202 5.27 9.72 -3.99
N THR A 203 5.05 8.70 -4.83
CA THR A 203 3.92 8.68 -5.76
C THR A 203 2.58 8.69 -5.03
N ASN A 204 2.43 7.90 -3.96
CA ASN A 204 1.19 7.89 -3.17
C ASN A 204 0.96 9.24 -2.47
N LYS A 205 2.01 9.84 -1.90
CA LYS A 205 1.91 11.19 -1.32
C LYS A 205 1.49 12.23 -2.35
N GLN A 206 2.05 12.15 -3.56
CA GLN A 206 1.78 13.12 -4.64
C GLN A 206 0.39 12.97 -5.27
N VAL A 207 -0.11 11.73 -5.43
CA VAL A 207 -1.26 11.45 -6.30
C VAL A 207 -2.49 10.99 -5.53
N ILE A 208 -2.29 10.34 -4.36
CA ILE A 208 -3.40 9.66 -3.65
C ILE A 208 -3.80 10.36 -2.36
N VAL A 209 -2.84 10.84 -1.55
CA VAL A 209 -3.12 11.35 -0.19
C VAL A 209 -4.17 12.46 -0.19
N ASP A 210 -4.04 13.43 -1.07
CA ASP A 210 -4.97 14.57 -1.18
C ASP A 210 -6.10 14.34 -2.19
N ASN A 211 -6.26 13.12 -2.72
CA ASN A 211 -7.33 12.81 -3.65
C ASN A 211 -8.64 12.53 -2.89
N PRO A 212 -9.64 13.43 -2.95
CA PRO A 212 -10.86 13.34 -2.16
C PRO A 212 -11.77 12.14 -2.53
N ALA A 213 -11.43 11.43 -3.60
CA ALA A 213 -12.18 10.23 -4.00
C ALA A 213 -11.91 9.05 -3.08
N PHE A 214 -10.74 9.01 -2.44
CA PHE A 214 -10.36 7.90 -1.58
C PHE A 214 -10.65 8.19 -0.10
N SER A 215 -11.37 7.28 0.54
CA SER A 215 -11.65 7.34 1.98
C SER A 215 -10.48 6.81 2.82
N ALA A 216 -9.64 5.95 2.25
CA ALA A 216 -8.47 5.41 2.95
C ALA A 216 -7.41 4.89 1.96
N ILE A 217 -6.20 4.68 2.50
CA ILE A 217 -5.09 4.00 1.83
C ILE A 217 -4.77 2.74 2.64
N ILE A 218 -4.67 1.60 1.95
CA ILE A 218 -4.21 0.34 2.56
C ILE A 218 -2.68 0.31 2.47
N PRO A 219 -1.94 0.45 3.56
CA PRO A 219 -0.48 0.59 3.54
C PRO A 219 0.24 -0.78 3.46
N ALA A 220 -0.18 -1.65 2.53
CA ALA A 220 0.38 -2.98 2.40
C ALA A 220 1.88 -2.96 2.08
N GLY A 221 2.33 -2.01 1.26
CA GLY A 221 3.74 -1.82 0.95
C GLY A 221 4.58 -1.51 2.17
N THR A 222 4.09 -0.66 3.06
CA THR A 222 4.80 -0.29 4.30
C THR A 222 4.79 -1.44 5.31
N ALA A 223 3.67 -2.16 5.47
CA ALA A 223 3.63 -3.31 6.38
C ALA A 223 4.61 -4.42 5.96
N VAL A 224 4.70 -4.69 4.66
CA VAL A 224 5.69 -5.63 4.12
C VAL A 224 7.11 -5.12 4.36
N GLN A 225 7.36 -3.82 4.16
CA GLN A 225 8.70 -3.26 4.37
C GLN A 225 9.08 -3.24 5.86
N ASN A 226 8.15 -2.92 6.78
CA ASN A 226 8.38 -3.03 8.22
C ASN A 226 8.76 -4.46 8.62
N ALA A 227 8.01 -5.46 8.15
CA ALA A 227 8.30 -6.87 8.45
C ALA A 227 9.66 -7.32 7.90
N ARG A 228 10.13 -6.79 6.78
CA ARG A 228 11.47 -7.05 6.23
C ARG A 228 12.60 -6.56 7.12
N THR A 229 12.37 -5.59 8.00
CA THR A 229 13.38 -5.09 8.93
C THR A 229 13.60 -6.00 10.14
N SER A 230 12.79 -7.04 10.30
CA SER A 230 12.88 -8.03 11.37
C SER A 230 13.83 -9.19 11.01
N TYR A 231 13.91 -10.20 11.90
CA TYR A 231 14.63 -11.46 11.62
C TYR A 231 14.11 -12.21 10.38
N LEU A 232 12.94 -11.90 9.87
CA LEU A 232 12.44 -12.49 8.62
C LEU A 232 13.27 -12.03 7.40
N GLY A 233 13.84 -10.82 7.48
CA GLY A 233 14.59 -10.25 6.37
C GLY A 233 13.75 -10.15 5.10
N ASP A 234 14.41 -10.09 3.95
CA ASP A 234 13.78 -9.95 2.64
C ASP A 234 13.32 -11.28 2.05
N THR A 235 12.45 -12.01 2.76
CA THR A 235 11.99 -13.36 2.40
C THR A 235 10.47 -13.48 2.22
N LEU A 236 9.75 -12.35 2.10
CA LEU A 236 8.29 -12.33 2.08
C LEU A 236 7.68 -12.53 0.68
N THR A 237 8.50 -12.81 -0.33
CA THR A 237 8.03 -13.12 -1.68
C THR A 237 8.36 -14.53 -2.10
N SER A 238 7.63 -15.07 -3.09
CA SER A 238 7.82 -16.42 -3.64
C SER A 238 8.68 -16.43 -4.91
N ASP A 239 8.66 -15.34 -5.66
CA ASP A 239 9.31 -15.20 -6.97
C ASP A 239 10.01 -13.84 -7.14
N GLY A 240 10.28 -13.16 -6.04
CA GLY A 240 10.91 -11.85 -6.01
C GLY A 240 9.94 -10.66 -6.08
N TYR A 241 8.62 -10.88 -6.26
CA TYR A 241 7.63 -9.81 -6.32
C TYR A 241 6.22 -10.19 -5.86
N HIS A 242 5.74 -11.42 -6.05
CA HIS A 242 4.51 -11.89 -5.45
C HIS A 242 4.75 -12.35 -4.00
N LEU A 243 3.87 -11.97 -3.09
CA LEU A 243 3.97 -12.38 -1.70
C LEU A 243 3.90 -13.90 -1.57
N ASN A 244 4.69 -14.44 -0.65
CA ASN A 244 4.55 -15.82 -0.18
C ASN A 244 3.45 -15.91 0.89
N THR A 245 3.22 -17.10 1.42
CA THR A 245 2.15 -17.38 2.39
C THR A 245 2.15 -16.40 3.59
N LEU A 246 3.32 -16.05 4.13
CA LEU A 246 3.41 -15.14 5.27
C LEU A 246 3.15 -13.69 4.86
N GLY A 247 3.72 -13.27 3.74
CA GLY A 247 3.46 -11.94 3.16
C GLY A 247 1.99 -11.75 2.78
N GLU A 248 1.34 -12.76 2.20
CA GLU A 248 -0.09 -12.76 1.87
C GLU A 248 -0.97 -12.60 3.13
N PHE A 249 -0.54 -13.23 4.23
CA PHE A 249 -1.22 -13.15 5.51
C PHE A 249 -1.09 -11.75 6.14
N ILE A 250 0.12 -11.17 6.13
CA ILE A 250 0.36 -9.78 6.55
C ILE A 250 -0.53 -8.84 5.71
N GLY A 251 -0.51 -8.99 4.38
CA GLY A 251 -1.31 -8.18 3.47
C GLY A 251 -2.81 -8.27 3.78
N GLY A 252 -3.33 -9.48 4.05
CA GLY A 252 -4.74 -9.68 4.39
C GLY A 252 -5.15 -8.97 5.68
N TYR A 253 -4.31 -9.03 6.70
CA TYR A 253 -4.56 -8.33 7.96
C TYR A 253 -4.47 -6.80 7.83
N VAL A 254 -3.55 -6.26 7.01
CA VAL A 254 -3.52 -4.82 6.72
C VAL A 254 -4.82 -4.36 6.08
N TRP A 255 -5.36 -5.13 5.13
CA TRP A 255 -6.66 -4.83 4.51
C TRP A 255 -7.76 -4.81 5.56
N TYR A 256 -7.87 -5.86 6.38
CA TYR A 256 -8.88 -5.96 7.43
C TYR A 256 -8.79 -4.79 8.41
N ALA A 257 -7.59 -4.50 8.94
CA ALA A 257 -7.38 -3.42 9.90
C ALA A 257 -7.69 -2.04 9.31
N THR A 258 -7.32 -1.79 8.04
CA THR A 258 -7.68 -0.54 7.34
C THR A 258 -9.20 -0.39 7.25
N PHE A 259 -9.93 -1.44 6.91
CA PHE A 259 -11.39 -1.35 6.75
C PHE A 259 -12.13 -1.15 8.07
N THR A 260 -11.64 -1.70 9.15
CA THR A 260 -12.26 -1.57 10.47
C THR A 260 -11.78 -0.35 11.25
N GLY A 261 -10.72 0.34 10.79
CA GLY A 261 -10.14 1.49 11.47
C GLY A 261 -9.55 1.13 12.84
N LYS A 262 -9.17 -0.13 13.05
CA LYS A 262 -8.72 -0.63 14.35
C LYS A 262 -7.22 -0.88 14.35
N THR A 263 -6.56 -0.42 15.40
CA THR A 263 -5.30 -0.98 15.83
C THR A 263 -5.56 -2.39 16.36
N LEU A 264 -4.80 -3.36 15.88
CA LEU A 264 -4.94 -4.75 16.30
C LEU A 264 -4.23 -4.97 17.64
N GLU A 265 -4.92 -5.55 18.63
CA GLU A 265 -4.30 -5.93 19.90
C GLU A 265 -3.70 -7.34 19.83
N GLU A 266 -4.35 -8.25 19.11
CA GLU A 266 -3.88 -9.60 18.81
C GLU A 266 -4.43 -10.09 17.46
N LEU A 267 -3.81 -11.13 16.91
CA LEU A 267 -4.31 -11.83 15.72
C LEU A 267 -5.25 -12.96 16.16
N GLN A 268 -6.53 -12.92 15.79
CA GLN A 268 -7.46 -14.01 16.12
C GLN A 268 -7.18 -15.25 15.25
N LEU A 269 -6.75 -15.08 14.02
CA LEU A 269 -6.35 -16.18 13.15
C LEU A 269 -4.87 -16.54 13.36
N LYS A 270 -4.59 -17.48 14.28
CA LYS A 270 -3.22 -17.89 14.66
C LYS A 270 -2.65 -19.03 13.81
N LYS A 271 -3.44 -19.55 12.89
CA LYS A 271 -3.06 -20.59 11.94
C LYS A 271 -3.46 -20.20 10.54
N ILE A 272 -2.48 -20.00 9.67
CA ILE A 272 -2.73 -19.66 8.27
C ILE A 272 -3.43 -20.85 7.58
N PRO A 273 -4.50 -20.63 6.80
CA PRO A 273 -5.12 -21.68 6.03
C PRO A 273 -4.10 -22.43 5.15
N GLY A 274 -4.20 -23.75 5.10
CA GLY A 274 -3.15 -24.60 4.53
C GLY A 274 -2.24 -25.26 5.59
N GLY A 275 -2.41 -24.91 6.88
CA GLY A 275 -1.83 -25.67 8.00
C GLY A 275 -0.62 -25.04 8.67
N ILE A 276 -0.22 -23.82 8.31
CA ILE A 276 0.93 -23.12 8.91
C ILE A 276 0.52 -22.47 10.22
N SER A 277 0.99 -22.99 11.35
CA SER A 277 0.83 -22.36 12.67
C SER A 277 1.87 -21.26 12.86
N LEU A 278 1.44 -20.11 13.36
CA LEU A 278 2.34 -19.00 13.69
C LEU A 278 2.88 -19.18 15.10
N SER A 279 4.21 -19.08 15.27
CA SER A 279 4.82 -18.92 16.59
C SER A 279 4.34 -17.62 17.25
N GLU A 280 4.50 -17.52 18.57
CA GLU A 280 4.17 -16.29 19.31
C GLU A 280 4.99 -15.11 18.77
N ASP A 281 6.28 -15.31 18.49
CA ASP A 281 7.16 -14.30 17.92
C ASP A 281 6.67 -13.82 16.53
N ASN A 282 6.27 -14.75 15.66
CA ASN A 282 5.70 -14.40 14.35
C ASN A 282 4.38 -13.62 14.48
N GLN A 283 3.51 -13.99 15.43
CA GLN A 283 2.27 -13.27 15.68
C GLN A 283 2.57 -11.83 16.14
N ALA A 284 3.47 -11.66 17.10
CA ALA A 284 3.85 -10.36 17.64
C ALA A 284 4.53 -9.46 16.59
N LEU A 285 5.45 -10.03 15.80
CA LEU A 285 6.11 -9.33 14.69
C LEU A 285 5.10 -8.86 13.63
N ILE A 286 4.19 -9.74 13.21
CA ILE A 286 3.15 -9.39 12.22
C ILE A 286 2.28 -8.26 12.75
N LEU A 287 1.86 -8.35 14.01
CA LEU A 287 1.05 -7.34 14.68
C LEU A 287 1.77 -5.98 14.71
N GLU A 288 3.05 -5.99 15.11
CA GLU A 288 3.91 -4.79 15.13
C GLU A 288 4.01 -4.16 13.73
N ALA A 289 4.34 -4.97 12.71
CA ALA A 289 4.53 -4.49 11.34
C ALA A 289 3.26 -3.84 10.77
N ILE A 290 2.08 -4.43 11.05
CA ILE A 290 0.78 -3.92 10.60
C ILE A 290 0.44 -2.62 11.32
N ASN A 291 0.45 -2.61 12.66
CA ASN A 291 0.08 -1.44 13.44
C ASN A 291 0.98 -0.24 13.14
N ASN A 292 2.29 -0.47 13.01
CA ASN A 292 3.22 0.58 12.63
C ASN A 292 2.94 1.13 11.22
N ALA A 293 2.55 0.29 10.27
CA ALA A 293 2.18 0.74 8.93
C ALA A 293 0.87 1.54 8.92
N LEU A 294 -0.09 1.22 9.79
CA LEU A 294 -1.34 1.98 9.93
C LEU A 294 -1.08 3.37 10.56
N ILE A 295 -0.14 3.46 11.49
CA ILE A 295 0.24 4.72 12.15
C ILE A 295 1.11 5.58 11.22
N ASN A 296 2.10 4.97 10.55
CA ASN A 296 3.06 5.62 9.67
C ASN A 296 3.00 5.01 8.25
N PRO A 297 1.96 5.29 7.46
CA PRO A 297 1.71 4.57 6.21
C PRO A 297 2.76 4.79 5.12
N PHE A 298 3.58 5.84 5.23
CA PHE A 298 4.56 6.24 4.19
C PHE A 298 6.01 6.20 4.67
N GLU A 299 6.27 5.60 5.81
CA GLU A 299 7.61 5.51 6.39
C GLU A 299 7.85 4.14 7.00
N VAL A 300 9.07 3.62 6.81
CA VAL A 300 9.46 2.37 7.44
C VAL A 300 9.63 2.58 8.94
N THR A 301 8.97 1.74 9.71
CA THR A 301 9.23 1.61 11.16
C THR A 301 9.99 0.30 11.37
N GLU A 302 11.20 0.41 11.89
CA GLU A 302 12.01 -0.77 12.15
C GLU A 302 11.38 -1.68 13.21
N SER A 303 11.36 -2.98 12.93
CA SER A 303 10.86 -3.99 13.85
C SER A 303 11.75 -4.12 15.09
N SER A 304 11.13 -4.34 16.24
CA SER A 304 11.82 -4.70 17.49
C SER A 304 12.26 -6.17 17.50
N TYR A 305 11.78 -7.00 16.59
CA TYR A 305 12.09 -8.43 16.45
C TYR A 305 13.27 -8.62 15.48
N LYS A 306 14.51 -8.57 16.00
CA LYS A 306 15.74 -8.70 15.19
C LYS A 306 16.25 -10.13 15.18
#